data_7f8f5d56929d1b463ad1debcf1d156ee
#
_entry.id   7f8f5d56929d1b463ad1debcf1d156ee
#
_cell.length_a   1.000
_cell.length_b   1.000
_cell.length_c   1.000
_cell.angle_alpha   90.00
_cell.angle_beta   90.00
_cell.angle_gamma   90.00
#
_symmetry.space_group_name_H-M   'P 1'
#
loop_
_entity.id
_entity.type
_entity.pdbx_description
1 polymer ?
#
loop_
_entity_poly.entity_id
_entity_poly.type
_entity_poly.pdbx_seq_one_letter_code
_entity_poly.pdbx_strand_id
1 'polypeptide(L)'
;MIILFVIFIVLVFIFVYIKRIHLHIDFQSFFRKSFEKNDDKFGLYVYNGVQGCGKTYSAVKFCNKMQKQNNYIIITNVKSYCNNVNILYMDNILDIIKFVVENSVDTERSKYLIFFDEIFTVLMKQKVVNQDILSFLAQLRKRGIIFVSTAQNWSEIPISFRRFCRYQINCNMFSIPILPKQAFLLNTVCDGYNARWDSMEQDFIAPVLQTNFAKAERRIINMYDTFETIKTFNSKQ
;
A
#
# COMPACT_ATOMS: atom_id res chain seq x y z
N MET A 1 26.47 -38.67 -20.22
CA MET A 1 26.76 -39.04 -18.83
C MET A 1 26.99 -37.81 -17.94
N ILE A 2 27.83 -36.84 -18.31
CA ILE A 2 28.13 -35.61 -17.51
C ILE A 2 26.88 -34.78 -17.24
N ILE A 3 26.02 -34.55 -18.25
CA ILE A 3 24.79 -33.74 -18.13
C ILE A 3 23.81 -34.35 -17.10
N LEU A 4 23.63 -35.66 -17.12
CA LEU A 4 22.79 -36.37 -16.16
C LEU A 4 23.33 -36.26 -14.73
N PHE A 5 24.65 -36.29 -14.57
CA PHE A 5 25.31 -36.12 -13.29
C PHE A 5 25.13 -34.70 -12.72
N VAL A 6 25.26 -33.70 -13.58
CA VAL A 6 25.03 -32.27 -13.19
C VAL A 6 23.56 -32.06 -12.80
N ILE A 7 22.61 -32.61 -13.55
CA ILE A 7 21.18 -32.55 -13.21
C ILE A 7 20.92 -33.21 -11.86
N PHE A 8 21.52 -34.36 -11.61
CA PHE A 8 21.38 -35.05 -10.32
C PHE A 8 21.91 -34.24 -9.14
N ILE A 9 23.10 -33.62 -9.28
CA ILE A 9 23.65 -32.72 -8.26
C ILE A 9 22.70 -31.54 -7.97
N VAL A 10 22.17 -30.89 -9.02
CA VAL A 10 21.24 -29.78 -8.86
C VAL A 10 19.98 -30.21 -8.13
N LEU A 11 19.43 -31.39 -8.46
CA LEU A 11 18.25 -31.93 -7.77
C LEU A 11 18.53 -32.23 -6.30
N VAL A 12 19.72 -32.76 -5.99
CA VAL A 12 20.13 -33.01 -4.59
C VAL A 12 20.26 -31.70 -3.81
N PHE A 13 20.86 -30.65 -4.42
CA PHE A 13 20.95 -29.33 -3.79
C PHE A 13 19.56 -28.72 -3.55
N ILE A 14 18.66 -28.80 -4.51
CA ILE A 14 17.27 -28.34 -4.37
C ILE A 14 16.57 -29.11 -3.24
N PHE A 15 16.74 -30.43 -3.16
CA PHE A 15 16.13 -31.26 -2.13
C PHE A 15 16.65 -30.92 -0.73
N VAL A 16 17.97 -30.73 -0.58
CA VAL A 16 18.59 -30.30 0.69
C VAL A 16 18.11 -28.91 1.09
N TYR A 17 18.01 -27.99 0.13
CA TYR A 17 17.49 -26.64 0.37
C TYR A 17 16.04 -26.67 0.84
N ILE A 18 15.17 -27.42 0.16
CA ILE A 18 13.76 -27.63 0.53
C ILE A 18 13.64 -28.21 1.95
N LYS A 19 14.45 -29.21 2.30
CA LYS A 19 14.47 -29.77 3.65
C LYS A 19 14.92 -28.77 4.72
N ARG A 20 15.92 -27.93 4.41
CA ARG A 20 16.43 -26.91 5.33
C ARG A 20 15.40 -25.85 5.70
N ILE A 21 14.48 -25.51 4.79
CA ILE A 21 13.38 -24.54 5.03
C ILE A 21 12.12 -25.21 5.59
N HIS A 22 12.16 -26.52 5.95
CA HIS A 22 11.01 -27.29 6.44
C HIS A 22 9.78 -27.20 5.54
N LEU A 23 9.99 -27.08 4.22
CA LEU A 23 8.90 -26.99 3.25
C LEU A 23 8.24 -28.38 3.11
N HIS A 24 6.95 -28.44 3.48
CA HIS A 24 6.12 -29.60 3.25
C HIS A 24 5.31 -29.41 1.97
N ILE A 25 5.55 -30.24 0.96
CA ILE A 25 4.86 -30.16 -0.34
C ILE A 25 3.78 -31.24 -0.37
N ASP A 26 2.52 -30.83 -0.45
CA ASP A 26 1.40 -31.72 -0.71
C ASP A 26 1.28 -31.98 -2.21
N PHE A 27 1.95 -33.05 -2.69
CA PHE A 27 1.90 -33.44 -4.10
C PHE A 27 0.50 -33.80 -4.59
N GLN A 28 -0.41 -34.27 -3.72
CA GLN A 28 -1.78 -34.59 -4.12
C GLN A 28 -2.59 -33.35 -4.48
N SER A 29 -2.25 -32.18 -3.93
CA SER A 29 -2.91 -30.92 -4.24
C SER A 29 -2.72 -30.49 -5.70
N PHE A 30 -1.60 -30.88 -6.33
CA PHE A 30 -1.32 -30.53 -7.74
C PHE A 30 -2.27 -31.21 -8.74
N PHE A 31 -2.89 -32.32 -8.35
CA PHE A 31 -3.85 -33.06 -9.19
C PHE A 31 -5.30 -32.67 -8.92
N ARG A 32 -5.55 -31.77 -7.95
CA ARG A 32 -6.88 -31.25 -7.65
C ARG A 32 -7.14 -29.97 -8.44
N LYS A 33 -8.42 -29.70 -8.79
CA LYS A 33 -8.79 -28.41 -9.37
C LYS A 33 -8.32 -27.28 -8.46
N SER A 34 -7.43 -26.44 -8.96
CA SER A 34 -6.95 -25.27 -8.20
C SER A 34 -8.09 -24.28 -8.01
N PHE A 35 -8.16 -23.73 -6.82
CA PHE A 35 -8.95 -22.54 -6.56
C PHE A 35 -8.19 -21.35 -7.17
N GLU A 36 -8.83 -20.61 -8.07
CA GLU A 36 -8.24 -19.38 -8.61
C GLU A 36 -8.05 -18.40 -7.45
N LYS A 37 -6.80 -18.02 -7.23
CA LYS A 37 -6.48 -16.98 -6.24
C LYS A 37 -7.14 -15.69 -6.72
N ASN A 38 -8.20 -15.31 -6.02
CA ASN A 38 -8.82 -14.01 -6.24
C ASN A 38 -7.78 -12.95 -5.86
N ASP A 39 -7.19 -12.32 -6.86
CA ASP A 39 -6.14 -11.32 -6.68
C ASP A 39 -6.78 -9.98 -6.28
N ASP A 40 -7.46 -10.04 -5.13
CA ASP A 40 -8.12 -8.90 -4.52
C ASP A 40 -7.10 -7.79 -4.27
N LYS A 41 -7.24 -6.69 -4.99
CA LYS A 41 -6.42 -5.48 -4.76
C LYS A 41 -6.95 -4.63 -3.61
N PHE A 42 -7.94 -5.12 -2.86
CA PHE A 42 -8.57 -4.40 -1.76
C PHE A 42 -7.74 -4.46 -0.48
N GLY A 43 -7.83 -3.41 0.33
CA GLY A 43 -7.13 -3.31 1.60
C GLY A 43 -6.39 -1.99 1.78
N LEU A 44 -5.59 -1.91 2.84
CA LEU A 44 -4.80 -0.73 3.20
C LEU A 44 -3.42 -0.79 2.55
N TYR A 45 -3.05 0.29 1.86
CA TYR A 45 -1.75 0.53 1.23
C TYR A 45 -1.09 1.73 1.91
N VAL A 46 0.08 1.56 2.49
CA VAL A 46 0.81 2.64 3.15
C VAL A 46 2.12 2.93 2.43
N TYR A 47 2.22 4.12 1.87
CA TYR A 47 3.44 4.64 1.25
C TYR A 47 4.24 5.39 2.30
N ASN A 48 5.40 4.88 2.68
CA ASN A 48 6.23 5.47 3.72
C ASN A 48 7.63 5.84 3.23
N GLY A 49 8.27 6.72 3.95
CA GLY A 49 9.62 7.20 3.70
C GLY A 49 9.77 8.68 4.06
N VAL A 50 11.01 9.17 4.08
CA VAL A 50 11.34 10.53 4.45
C VAL A 50 10.70 11.58 3.55
N GLN A 51 10.67 12.82 4.00
CA GLN A 51 10.16 13.94 3.19
C GLN A 51 10.92 14.03 1.84
N GLY A 52 10.20 14.27 0.76
CA GLY A 52 10.80 14.36 -0.59
C GLY A 52 11.10 13.01 -1.28
N CYS A 53 10.90 11.86 -0.64
CA CYS A 53 11.17 10.55 -1.24
C CYS A 53 10.11 10.06 -2.25
N GLY A 54 9.10 10.88 -2.59
CA GLY A 54 8.11 10.58 -3.63
C GLY A 54 6.91 9.74 -3.17
N LYS A 55 6.54 9.77 -1.88
CA LYS A 55 5.35 9.07 -1.34
C LYS A 55 4.06 9.46 -2.05
N THR A 56 3.72 10.75 -1.95
CA THR A 56 2.50 11.30 -2.57
C THR A 56 2.49 11.07 -4.08
N TYR A 57 3.65 11.26 -4.76
CA TYR A 57 3.79 10.92 -6.17
C TYR A 57 3.42 9.46 -6.47
N SER A 58 3.99 8.52 -5.71
CA SER A 58 3.78 7.09 -5.91
C SER A 58 2.34 6.69 -5.61
N ALA A 59 1.73 7.26 -4.56
CA ALA A 59 0.33 7.06 -4.21
C ALA A 59 -0.61 7.59 -5.30
N VAL A 60 -0.42 8.83 -5.78
CA VAL A 60 -1.21 9.44 -6.87
C VAL A 60 -1.07 8.63 -8.16
N LYS A 61 0.15 8.18 -8.50
CA LYS A 61 0.39 7.31 -9.68
C LYS A 61 -0.41 6.01 -9.58
N PHE A 62 -0.41 5.38 -8.41
CA PHE A 62 -1.19 4.17 -8.15
C PHE A 62 -2.70 4.44 -8.25
N CYS A 63 -3.21 5.47 -7.57
CA CYS A 63 -4.63 5.83 -7.59
C CYS A 63 -5.12 6.11 -9.02
N ASN A 64 -4.35 6.88 -9.80
CA ASN A 64 -4.67 7.18 -11.18
C ASN A 64 -4.67 5.92 -12.08
N LYS A 65 -3.74 4.98 -11.84
CA LYS A 65 -3.73 3.70 -12.53
C LYS A 65 -4.99 2.89 -12.23
N MET A 66 -5.36 2.78 -10.95
CA MET A 66 -6.53 2.04 -10.50
C MET A 66 -7.84 2.67 -11.00
N GLN A 67 -7.95 4.00 -10.99
CA GLN A 67 -9.08 4.71 -11.53
C GLN A 67 -9.28 4.39 -13.03
N LYS A 68 -8.22 4.45 -13.83
CA LYS A 68 -8.29 4.16 -15.27
C LYS A 68 -8.65 2.71 -15.59
N GLN A 69 -8.17 1.78 -14.78
CA GLN A 69 -8.41 0.36 -15.02
C GLN A 69 -9.79 -0.12 -14.58
N ASN A 70 -10.33 0.46 -13.49
CA ASN A 70 -11.50 -0.08 -12.81
C ASN A 70 -12.60 0.96 -12.55
N ASN A 71 -12.42 2.19 -13.06
CA ASN A 71 -13.38 3.30 -12.92
C ASN A 71 -13.76 3.62 -11.47
N TYR A 72 -12.78 3.60 -10.55
CA TYR A 72 -12.98 3.97 -9.14
C TYR A 72 -13.30 5.45 -8.98
N ILE A 73 -14.17 5.76 -8.02
CA ILE A 73 -14.34 7.10 -7.47
C ILE A 73 -13.28 7.29 -6.40
N ILE A 74 -12.40 8.27 -6.57
CA ILE A 74 -11.35 8.59 -5.61
C ILE A 74 -11.89 9.60 -4.60
N ILE A 75 -11.75 9.31 -3.30
CA ILE A 75 -12.03 10.25 -2.22
C ILE A 75 -10.71 10.62 -1.58
N THR A 76 -10.42 11.92 -1.46
CA THR A 76 -9.09 12.37 -1.01
C THR A 76 -9.15 13.65 -0.19
N ASN A 77 -8.16 13.82 0.69
CA ASN A 77 -7.90 15.06 1.42
C ASN A 77 -6.92 16.00 0.69
N VAL A 78 -6.47 15.64 -0.53
CA VAL A 78 -5.59 16.47 -1.36
C VAL A 78 -6.46 17.30 -2.30
N LYS A 79 -6.64 18.59 -2.02
CA LYS A 79 -7.56 19.47 -2.73
C LYS A 79 -7.14 19.70 -4.18
N SER A 80 -5.85 19.88 -4.42
CA SER A 80 -5.30 20.11 -5.77
C SER A 80 -5.50 18.94 -6.72
N TYR A 81 -5.68 17.71 -6.16
CA TYR A 81 -5.95 16.51 -6.94
C TYR A 81 -7.41 16.39 -7.40
N CYS A 82 -8.32 17.22 -6.86
CA CYS A 82 -9.76 17.13 -7.10
C CYS A 82 -10.26 17.78 -8.41
N ASN A 83 -9.38 18.12 -9.35
CA ASN A 83 -9.75 18.77 -10.61
C ASN A 83 -10.40 17.82 -11.65
N ASN A 84 -10.59 16.53 -11.32
CA ASN A 84 -11.19 15.52 -12.19
C ASN A 84 -12.59 15.13 -11.69
N VAL A 85 -13.51 14.82 -12.62
CA VAL A 85 -14.93 14.53 -12.34
C VAL A 85 -15.15 13.36 -11.34
N ASN A 86 -14.25 12.38 -11.32
CA ASN A 86 -14.39 11.19 -10.47
C ASN A 86 -13.56 11.28 -9.18
N ILE A 87 -13.25 12.50 -8.72
CA ILE A 87 -12.49 12.73 -7.50
C ILE A 87 -13.33 13.61 -6.56
N LEU A 88 -13.55 13.14 -5.34
CA LEU A 88 -14.25 13.85 -4.28
C LEU A 88 -13.25 14.32 -3.24
N TYR A 89 -13.31 15.60 -2.87
CA TYR A 89 -12.51 16.16 -1.79
C TYR A 89 -13.25 16.05 -0.45
N MET A 90 -12.58 15.46 0.54
CA MET A 90 -13.00 15.42 1.94
C MET A 90 -11.75 15.45 2.83
N ASP A 91 -11.68 16.39 3.77
CA ASP A 91 -10.51 16.60 4.63
C ASP A 91 -10.52 15.77 5.93
N ASN A 92 -11.68 15.30 6.36
CA ASN A 92 -11.84 14.53 7.58
C ASN A 92 -12.01 13.03 7.28
N ILE A 93 -11.17 12.21 7.88
CA ILE A 93 -11.20 10.75 7.67
C ILE A 93 -12.51 10.11 8.17
N LEU A 94 -13.10 10.60 9.26
CA LEU A 94 -14.35 10.06 9.79
C LEU A 94 -15.53 10.35 8.86
N ASP A 95 -15.54 11.53 8.23
CA ASP A 95 -16.57 11.89 7.24
C ASP A 95 -16.42 11.05 5.97
N ILE A 96 -15.18 10.76 5.56
CA ILE A 96 -14.90 9.82 4.45
C ILE A 96 -15.45 8.44 4.77
N ILE A 97 -15.15 7.92 5.96
CA ILE A 97 -15.61 6.59 6.38
C ILE A 97 -17.14 6.55 6.40
N LYS A 98 -17.78 7.54 7.00
CA LYS A 98 -19.24 7.64 7.07
C LYS A 98 -19.85 7.66 5.67
N PHE A 99 -19.36 8.53 4.79
CA PHE A 99 -19.81 8.64 3.41
C PHE A 99 -19.70 7.31 2.66
N VAL A 100 -18.55 6.64 2.76
CA VAL A 100 -18.31 5.36 2.07
C VAL A 100 -19.21 4.26 2.64
N VAL A 101 -19.42 4.20 3.96
CA VAL A 101 -20.27 3.20 4.60
C VAL A 101 -21.74 3.40 4.19
N GLU A 102 -22.22 4.64 4.15
CA GLU A 102 -23.60 4.96 3.77
C GLU A 102 -23.88 4.72 2.27
N ASN A 103 -22.87 4.91 1.40
CA ASN A 103 -23.03 4.78 -0.04
C ASN A 103 -22.51 3.46 -0.62
N SER A 104 -21.91 2.58 0.20
CA SER A 104 -21.52 1.23 -0.21
C SER A 104 -22.71 0.29 -0.06
N VAL A 105 -23.23 -0.21 -1.19
CA VAL A 105 -24.31 -1.22 -1.18
C VAL A 105 -23.71 -2.57 -0.76
N ASP A 106 -24.30 -3.26 0.20
CA ASP A 106 -23.79 -4.50 0.79
C ASP A 106 -23.63 -5.68 -0.21
N THR A 107 -24.25 -5.59 -1.37
CA THR A 107 -24.29 -6.66 -2.39
C THR A 107 -23.33 -6.49 -3.56
N GLU A 108 -22.83 -5.28 -3.81
CA GLU A 108 -21.86 -5.01 -4.87
C GLU A 108 -20.56 -4.44 -4.29
N ARG A 109 -19.43 -4.90 -4.82
CA ARG A 109 -18.11 -4.36 -4.45
C ARG A 109 -18.10 -2.86 -4.70
N SER A 110 -17.79 -2.09 -3.66
CA SER A 110 -17.80 -0.64 -3.77
C SER A 110 -16.74 -0.17 -4.77
N LYS A 111 -17.09 0.82 -5.57
CA LYS A 111 -16.17 1.44 -6.54
C LYS A 111 -15.39 2.61 -5.94
N TYR A 112 -15.12 2.55 -4.63
CA TYR A 112 -14.42 3.63 -3.93
C TYR A 112 -12.95 3.29 -3.71
N LEU A 113 -12.10 4.28 -3.97
CA LEU A 113 -10.70 4.30 -3.62
C LEU A 113 -10.46 5.52 -2.73
N ILE A 114 -10.04 5.30 -1.51
CA ILE A 114 -9.72 6.37 -0.57
C ILE A 114 -8.22 6.66 -0.70
N PHE A 115 -7.86 7.91 -0.94
CA PHE A 115 -6.48 8.39 -0.87
C PHE A 115 -6.37 9.47 0.20
N PHE A 116 -5.73 9.14 1.32
CA PHE A 116 -5.55 10.04 2.45
C PHE A 116 -4.05 10.31 2.67
N ASP A 117 -3.62 11.51 2.30
CA ASP A 117 -2.23 11.92 2.46
C ASP A 117 -1.93 12.29 3.92
N GLU A 118 -0.73 11.96 4.40
CA GLU A 118 -0.25 12.22 5.76
C GLU A 118 -1.17 11.73 6.89
N ILE A 119 -1.62 10.47 6.82
CA ILE A 119 -2.56 9.88 7.79
C ILE A 119 -2.04 9.92 9.23
N PHE A 120 -0.72 9.90 9.41
CA PHE A 120 -0.10 9.94 10.74
C PHE A 120 -0.51 11.20 11.53
N THR A 121 -0.72 12.34 10.86
CA THR A 121 -1.13 13.60 11.50
C THR A 121 -2.48 13.49 12.22
N VAL A 122 -3.36 12.64 11.72
CA VAL A 122 -4.66 12.34 12.33
C VAL A 122 -4.50 11.31 13.46
N LEU A 123 -3.66 10.29 13.24
CA LEU A 123 -3.47 9.19 14.19
C LEU A 123 -2.67 9.61 15.42
N MET A 124 -1.67 10.50 15.27
CA MET A 124 -0.86 10.99 16.41
C MET A 124 -1.64 11.90 17.36
N LYS A 125 -2.66 12.59 16.89
CA LYS A 125 -3.52 13.44 17.74
C LYS A 125 -4.41 12.62 18.68
N GLN A 126 -4.56 11.35 18.44
CA GLN A 126 -5.39 10.45 19.23
C GLN A 126 -4.46 9.52 20.03
N LYS A 127 -4.48 9.65 21.37
CA LYS A 127 -3.76 8.71 22.27
C LYS A 127 -4.17 7.26 22.02
N VAL A 128 -5.38 7.05 21.54
CA VAL A 128 -5.93 5.75 21.11
C VAL A 128 -6.55 5.95 19.73
N VAL A 129 -6.22 5.09 18.78
CA VAL A 129 -6.83 5.13 17.44
C VAL A 129 -8.33 4.89 17.59
N ASN A 130 -9.14 5.75 16.96
CA ASN A 130 -10.60 5.63 17.00
C ASN A 130 -11.03 4.24 16.54
N GLN A 131 -11.92 3.61 17.32
CA GLN A 131 -12.41 2.26 17.03
C GLN A 131 -13.17 2.18 15.70
N ASP A 132 -13.85 3.26 15.29
CA ASP A 132 -14.56 3.32 14.01
C ASP A 132 -13.58 3.20 12.84
N ILE A 133 -12.41 3.84 12.94
CA ILE A 133 -11.35 3.71 11.93
C ILE A 133 -10.85 2.26 11.87
N LEU A 134 -10.56 1.63 13.01
CA LEU A 134 -10.08 0.26 13.05
C LEU A 134 -11.12 -0.73 12.54
N SER A 135 -12.38 -0.55 12.92
CA SER A 135 -13.51 -1.37 12.44
C SER A 135 -13.71 -1.24 10.94
N PHE A 136 -13.56 -0.03 10.40
CA PHE A 136 -13.62 0.20 8.96
C PHE A 136 -12.46 -0.47 8.23
N LEU A 137 -11.23 -0.34 8.73
CA LEU A 137 -10.05 -1.00 8.15
C LEU A 137 -10.18 -2.52 8.10
N ALA A 138 -10.75 -3.13 9.14
CA ALA A 138 -11.03 -4.57 9.16
C ALA A 138 -12.02 -5.02 8.08
N GLN A 139 -12.87 -4.11 7.58
CA GLN A 139 -13.91 -4.39 6.59
C GLN A 139 -13.51 -4.03 5.15
N LEU A 140 -12.37 -3.37 4.92
CA LEU A 140 -11.96 -2.89 3.59
C LEU A 140 -12.06 -3.98 2.51
N ARG A 141 -11.56 -5.19 2.81
CA ARG A 141 -11.61 -6.32 1.88
C ARG A 141 -13.03 -6.79 1.60
N LYS A 142 -13.88 -6.87 2.64
CA LYS A 142 -15.28 -7.30 2.50
C LYS A 142 -16.07 -6.31 1.64
N ARG A 143 -15.81 -5.02 1.82
CA ARG A 143 -16.49 -3.93 1.10
C ARG A 143 -15.88 -3.65 -0.27
N GLY A 144 -14.77 -4.28 -0.65
CA GLY A 144 -14.10 -4.05 -1.92
C GLY A 144 -13.47 -2.65 -2.04
N ILE A 145 -12.93 -2.11 -0.93
CA ILE A 145 -12.37 -0.77 -0.86
C ILE A 145 -10.84 -0.86 -0.89
N ILE A 146 -10.22 0.05 -1.65
CA ILE A 146 -8.79 0.31 -1.62
C ILE A 146 -8.58 1.57 -0.78
N PHE A 147 -7.80 1.48 0.29
CA PHE A 147 -7.40 2.62 1.09
C PHE A 147 -5.90 2.86 0.95
N VAL A 148 -5.53 3.97 0.35
CA VAL A 148 -4.15 4.41 0.14
C VAL A 148 -3.84 5.52 1.11
N SER A 149 -2.74 5.42 1.83
CA SER A 149 -2.28 6.48 2.71
C SER A 149 -0.78 6.69 2.61
N THR A 150 -0.30 7.84 3.07
CA THR A 150 1.12 8.14 3.20
C THR A 150 1.51 8.36 4.65
N ALA A 151 2.77 8.07 4.96
CA ALA A 151 3.38 8.33 6.26
C ALA A 151 4.86 8.68 6.11
N GLN A 152 5.39 9.52 6.98
CA GLN A 152 6.81 9.89 6.93
C GLN A 152 7.69 8.79 7.50
N ASN A 153 7.25 8.18 8.59
CA ASN A 153 7.97 7.10 9.24
C ASN A 153 7.00 5.97 9.61
N TRP A 154 7.37 4.74 9.27
CA TRP A 154 6.56 3.57 9.60
C TRP A 154 6.34 3.38 11.10
N SER A 155 7.39 3.62 11.90
CA SER A 155 7.34 3.46 13.37
C SER A 155 6.39 4.44 14.06
N GLU A 156 6.08 5.58 13.44
CA GLU A 156 5.15 6.59 13.99
C GLU A 156 3.68 6.19 13.83
N ILE A 157 3.40 5.23 12.95
CA ILE A 157 2.04 4.71 12.76
C ILE A 157 1.73 3.75 13.93
N PRO A 158 0.60 3.90 14.65
CA PRO A 158 0.22 3.00 15.71
C PRO A 158 0.17 1.54 15.27
N ILE A 159 0.68 0.63 16.11
CA ILE A 159 0.72 -0.83 15.81
C ILE A 159 -0.68 -1.36 15.47
N SER A 160 -1.73 -0.89 16.16
CA SER A 160 -3.11 -1.26 15.87
C SER A 160 -3.53 -0.97 14.44
N PHE A 161 -3.05 0.13 13.85
CA PHE A 161 -3.31 0.51 12.46
C PHE A 161 -2.44 -0.31 11.49
N ARG A 162 -1.15 -0.51 11.81
CA ARG A 162 -0.20 -1.28 10.97
C ARG A 162 -0.66 -2.72 10.73
N ARG A 163 -1.34 -3.34 11.69
CA ARG A 163 -1.89 -4.71 11.58
C ARG A 163 -2.90 -4.89 10.43
N PHE A 164 -3.53 -3.83 9.97
CA PHE A 164 -4.45 -3.86 8.84
C PHE A 164 -3.77 -3.56 7.50
N CYS A 165 -2.49 -3.20 7.53
CA CYS A 165 -1.74 -2.89 6.31
C CYS A 165 -1.57 -4.15 5.46
N ARG A 166 -2.09 -4.10 4.23
CA ARG A 166 -1.89 -5.16 3.25
C ARG A 166 -0.55 -5.02 2.54
N TYR A 167 -0.23 -3.79 2.12
CA TYR A 167 1.04 -3.49 1.47
C TYR A 167 1.68 -2.27 2.12
N GLN A 168 2.90 -2.47 2.60
CA GLN A 168 3.79 -1.40 2.99
C GLN A 168 4.70 -1.09 1.81
N ILE A 169 4.72 0.16 1.35
CA ILE A 169 5.51 0.59 0.21
C ILE A 169 6.57 1.59 0.69
N ASN A 170 7.81 1.14 0.73
CA ASN A 170 8.96 1.98 1.08
C ASN A 170 9.38 2.77 -0.15
N CYS A 171 9.21 4.09 -0.11
CA CYS A 171 9.50 4.98 -1.21
C CYS A 171 10.90 5.56 -1.10
N ASN A 172 11.62 5.57 -2.21
CA ASN A 172 12.88 6.28 -2.34
C ASN A 172 12.94 6.98 -3.70
N MET A 173 13.29 8.26 -3.70
CA MET A 173 13.47 9.06 -4.91
C MET A 173 14.89 9.60 -4.95
N PHE A 174 15.56 9.45 -6.08
CA PHE A 174 16.93 9.91 -6.27
C PHE A 174 17.16 10.38 -7.70
N SER A 175 18.23 11.13 -7.90
CA SER A 175 18.73 11.51 -9.22
C SER A 175 20.05 10.80 -9.50
N ILE A 176 20.27 10.42 -10.76
CA ILE A 176 21.52 9.80 -11.18
C ILE A 176 22.49 10.93 -11.62
N PRO A 177 23.78 10.92 -11.23
CA PRO A 177 24.73 11.98 -11.55
C PRO A 177 24.83 12.31 -13.05
N ILE A 178 24.68 11.29 -13.91
CA ILE A 178 24.70 11.44 -15.38
C ILE A 178 23.43 12.14 -15.91
N LEU A 179 22.31 12.07 -15.16
CA LEU A 179 21.01 12.62 -15.51
C LEU A 179 20.44 13.46 -14.36
N PRO A 180 21.11 14.56 -13.94
CA PRO A 180 20.77 15.28 -12.69
C PRO A 180 19.40 15.94 -12.70
N LYS A 181 18.81 16.19 -13.89
CA LYS A 181 17.47 16.77 -14.05
C LYS A 181 16.34 15.72 -14.05
N GLN A 182 16.67 14.45 -13.92
CA GLN A 182 15.70 13.37 -13.94
C GLN A 182 15.60 12.73 -12.54
N ALA A 183 14.38 12.60 -12.05
CA ALA A 183 14.12 11.87 -10.82
C ALA A 183 13.73 10.43 -11.11
N PHE A 184 14.28 9.51 -10.33
CA PHE A 184 14.00 8.09 -10.39
C PHE A 184 13.42 7.64 -9.05
N LEU A 185 12.52 6.69 -9.10
CA LEU A 185 11.85 6.11 -7.94
C LEU A 185 12.27 4.66 -7.78
N LEU A 186 12.58 4.28 -6.57
CA LEU A 186 12.78 2.91 -6.14
C LEU A 186 11.79 2.60 -5.02
N ASN A 187 10.70 1.93 -5.37
CA ASN A 187 9.66 1.59 -4.42
C ASN A 187 9.73 0.10 -4.07
N THR A 188 9.97 -0.20 -2.80
CA THR A 188 9.98 -1.58 -2.29
C THR A 188 8.61 -1.89 -1.68
N VAL A 189 7.92 -2.88 -2.25
CA VAL A 189 6.61 -3.35 -1.79
C VAL A 189 6.80 -4.53 -0.86
N CYS A 190 6.29 -4.42 0.36
CA CYS A 190 6.35 -5.45 1.40
C CYS A 190 4.95 -5.97 1.72
N ASP A 191 4.84 -7.27 2.03
CA ASP A 191 3.58 -7.93 2.36
C ASP A 191 3.24 -7.74 3.84
N GLY A 192 2.37 -6.80 4.15
CA GLY A 192 1.96 -6.50 5.51
C GLY A 192 1.16 -7.64 6.18
N TYR A 193 0.45 -8.47 5.41
CA TYR A 193 -0.30 -9.61 5.98
C TYR A 193 0.61 -10.74 6.46
N ASN A 194 1.80 -10.86 5.89
CA ASN A 194 2.80 -11.83 6.29
C ASN A 194 3.90 -11.22 7.18
N ALA A 195 3.67 -10.02 7.71
CA ALA A 195 4.58 -9.38 8.63
C ALA A 195 4.73 -10.22 9.91
N ARG A 196 5.98 -10.41 10.36
CA ARG A 196 6.32 -11.14 11.58
C ARG A 196 6.84 -10.18 12.63
N TRP A 197 6.51 -10.44 13.87
CA TRP A 197 7.06 -9.69 14.98
C TRP A 197 8.57 -9.99 15.12
N ASP A 198 9.38 -8.96 15.05
CA ASP A 198 10.81 -9.05 15.37
C ASP A 198 11.05 -8.48 16.78
N SER A 199 11.61 -9.30 17.65
CA SER A 199 11.89 -8.93 19.04
C SER A 199 13.07 -7.96 19.17
N MET A 200 14.00 -7.94 18.21
CA MET A 200 15.13 -7.02 18.20
C MET A 200 14.72 -5.63 17.78
N GLU A 201 13.94 -5.54 16.71
CA GLU A 201 13.42 -4.28 16.20
C GLU A 201 12.19 -3.77 16.98
N GLN A 202 11.59 -4.62 17.82
CA GLN A 202 10.33 -4.37 18.54
C GLN A 202 9.21 -3.90 17.60
N ASP A 203 9.18 -4.45 16.38
CA ASP A 203 8.24 -4.08 15.34
C ASP A 203 7.86 -5.27 14.45
N PHE A 204 6.84 -5.06 13.60
CA PHE A 204 6.45 -6.03 12.58
C PHE A 204 7.27 -5.80 11.30
N ILE A 205 8.07 -6.78 10.93
CA ILE A 205 8.83 -6.79 9.67
C ILE A 205 8.04 -7.52 8.60
N ALA A 206 7.71 -6.81 7.55
CA ALA A 206 6.99 -7.33 6.39
C ALA A 206 8.00 -7.85 5.34
N PRO A 207 7.83 -9.08 4.81
CA PRO A 207 8.70 -9.60 3.77
C PRO A 207 8.55 -8.80 2.48
N VAL A 208 9.67 -8.59 1.79
CA VAL A 208 9.70 -7.90 0.49
C VAL A 208 9.07 -8.79 -0.57
N LEU A 209 8.06 -8.28 -1.28
CA LEU A 209 7.45 -8.94 -2.43
C LEU A 209 8.14 -8.57 -3.74
N GLN A 210 8.38 -7.26 -3.93
CA GLN A 210 9.01 -6.75 -5.15
C GLN A 210 9.60 -5.37 -4.92
N THR A 211 10.58 -5.02 -5.74
CA THR A 211 11.15 -3.67 -5.83
C THR A 211 10.91 -3.12 -7.22
N ASN A 212 10.28 -1.96 -7.29
CA ASN A 212 9.93 -1.31 -8.56
C ASN A 212 10.85 -0.12 -8.79
N PHE A 213 11.57 -0.13 -9.91
CA PHE A 213 12.35 0.99 -10.39
C PHE A 213 11.60 1.69 -11.52
N ALA A 214 11.45 3.02 -11.44
CA ALA A 214 10.76 3.79 -12.47
C ALA A 214 11.30 5.22 -12.54
N LYS A 215 11.23 5.81 -13.73
CA LYS A 215 11.45 7.26 -13.91
C LYS A 215 10.20 8.02 -13.47
N ALA A 216 10.38 9.17 -12.81
CA ALA A 216 9.28 10.07 -12.46
C ALA A 216 8.71 10.74 -13.73
N GLU A 217 7.40 10.68 -13.88
CA GLU A 217 6.67 11.25 -15.01
C GLU A 217 6.16 12.65 -14.66
N ARG A 218 6.49 13.66 -15.46
CA ARG A 218 6.02 15.04 -15.25
C ARG A 218 4.49 15.14 -15.22
N ARG A 219 3.81 14.29 -16.00
CA ARG A 219 2.34 14.24 -16.02
C ARG A 219 1.73 13.96 -14.65
N ILE A 220 2.34 13.07 -13.85
CA ILE A 220 1.83 12.72 -12.52
C ILE A 220 2.08 13.86 -11.53
N ILE A 221 3.25 14.51 -11.61
CA ILE A 221 3.58 15.67 -10.76
C ILE A 221 2.58 16.82 -10.98
N ASN A 222 2.14 17.02 -12.22
CA ASN A 222 1.18 18.07 -12.56
C ASN A 222 -0.27 17.75 -12.12
N MET A 223 -0.55 16.56 -11.58
CA MET A 223 -1.88 16.17 -11.11
C MET A 223 -2.22 16.68 -9.70
N TYR A 224 -1.24 17.10 -8.94
CA TYR A 224 -1.40 17.59 -7.56
C TYR A 224 -0.37 18.67 -7.28
N ASP A 225 -0.65 19.53 -6.30
CA ASP A 225 0.32 20.51 -5.84
C ASP A 225 1.20 19.92 -4.75
N THR A 226 2.49 19.82 -5.02
CA THR A 226 3.49 19.27 -4.08
C THR A 226 3.69 20.16 -2.85
N PHE A 227 3.28 21.42 -2.92
CA PHE A 227 3.42 22.42 -1.85
C PHE A 227 2.10 22.67 -1.11
N GLU A 228 1.03 21.93 -1.45
CA GLU A 228 -0.24 22.05 -0.77
C GLU A 228 -0.07 21.63 0.70
N THR A 229 -0.30 22.58 1.60
CA THR A 229 -0.32 22.29 3.05
C THR A 229 -1.68 21.72 3.42
N ILE A 230 -1.71 20.46 3.87
CA ILE A 230 -2.89 19.84 4.42
C ILE A 230 -3.21 20.54 5.74
N LYS A 231 -4.39 21.16 5.86
CA LYS A 231 -4.83 21.83 7.09
C LYS A 231 -4.99 20.81 8.21
N THR A 232 -3.95 20.63 9.00
CA THR A 232 -3.95 19.74 10.17
C THR A 232 -4.33 20.46 11.46
N PHE A 233 -4.40 21.79 11.43
CA PHE A 233 -4.73 22.61 12.58
C PHE A 233 -6.18 23.10 12.49
N ASN A 234 -7.05 22.60 13.36
CA ASN A 234 -8.23 23.37 13.74
C ASN A 234 -7.70 24.61 14.49
N SER A 235 -7.53 25.72 13.78
CA SER A 235 -7.56 27.02 14.44
C SER A 235 -8.99 27.19 14.96
N LYS A 236 -9.24 26.75 16.19
CA LYS A 236 -10.35 27.27 16.97
C LYS A 236 -10.05 28.76 17.14
N GLN A 237 -10.68 29.60 16.34
CA GLN A 237 -11.09 30.91 16.75
C GLN A 237 -12.40 30.80 17.53
#